data_33918bdf51a5ba75ffe7178809080df6
#
_entry.id   33918bdf51a5ba75ffe7178809080df6
#
_cell.length_a   1.000
_cell.length_b   1.000
_cell.length_c   1.000
_cell.angle_alpha   90.00
_cell.angle_beta   90.00
_cell.angle_gamma   90.00
#
_symmetry.space_group_name_H-M   'P 1'
#
loop_
_entity.id
_entity.type
_entity.pdbx_description
1 polymer ?
#
loop_
_entity_poly.entity_id
_entity_poly.type
_entity_poly.pdbx_seq_one_letter_code
_entity_poly.pdbx_strand_id
1 'polypeptide(L)'
;MKKILFVALAVLGLSACNSGPEFKVEGEISGADGKMLYLEASALEGIVPLDSVKLKSDGTFAFKQACPVSPEFYRLRVDDKVINFSIDSAETVRFNAPYTDFSTAYTVEGSANSVKIKELTLKQMQLQTNVNAVSYTHLRAHE
;
A
#
# COMPACT_ATOMS: atom_id res chain seq x y z
N MET A 1 -22.22 -60.65 0.16
CA MET A 1 -22.20 -59.32 0.75
C MET A 1 -20.87 -58.67 0.41
N LYS A 2 -20.88 -57.73 -0.53
CA LYS A 2 -19.66 -57.01 -0.91
C LYS A 2 -19.56 -55.74 -0.08
N LYS A 3 -18.60 -55.71 0.82
CA LYS A 3 -18.26 -54.46 1.54
C LYS A 3 -17.42 -53.57 0.60
N ILE A 4 -18.02 -52.50 0.13
CA ILE A 4 -17.32 -51.49 -0.64
C ILE A 4 -16.55 -50.62 0.35
N LEU A 5 -15.25 -50.75 0.36
CA LEU A 5 -14.35 -49.94 1.15
C LEU A 5 -14.14 -48.62 0.38
N PHE A 6 -14.84 -47.55 0.77
CA PHE A 6 -14.55 -46.22 0.28
C PHE A 6 -13.23 -45.74 0.89
N VAL A 7 -12.19 -45.87 0.14
CA VAL A 7 -10.93 -45.16 0.45
C VAL A 7 -11.13 -43.71 0.07
N ALA A 8 -11.46 -42.89 1.06
CA ALA A 8 -11.42 -41.44 0.91
C ALA A 8 -9.96 -41.00 0.75
N LEU A 9 -9.55 -40.77 -0.49
CA LEU A 9 -8.26 -40.17 -0.81
C LEU A 9 -8.33 -38.70 -0.40
N ALA A 10 -7.90 -38.42 0.83
CA ALA A 10 -7.67 -37.06 1.29
C ALA A 10 -6.48 -36.48 0.48
N VAL A 11 -6.77 -35.71 -0.56
CA VAL A 11 -5.78 -34.88 -1.20
C VAL A 11 -5.42 -33.78 -0.21
N LEU A 12 -4.39 -34.03 0.59
CA LEU A 12 -3.68 -33.01 1.34
C LEU A 12 -3.02 -32.12 0.30
N GLY A 13 -3.70 -31.02 -0.03
CA GLY A 13 -3.09 -29.92 -0.74
C GLY A 13 -1.89 -29.45 0.07
N LEU A 14 -0.71 -29.80 -0.38
CA LEU A 14 0.53 -29.19 0.07
C LEU A 14 0.49 -27.72 -0.35
N SER A 15 -0.14 -26.89 0.51
CA SER A 15 0.13 -25.47 0.49
C SER A 15 1.62 -25.36 0.80
N ALA A 16 2.40 -25.08 -0.24
CA ALA A 16 3.80 -24.71 -0.06
C ALA A 16 3.78 -23.42 0.77
N CYS A 17 3.89 -23.56 2.09
CA CYS A 17 4.19 -22.46 2.97
C CYS A 17 5.54 -21.93 2.53
N ASN A 18 5.56 -20.77 1.91
CA ASN A 18 6.76 -19.99 1.71
C ASN A 18 7.22 -19.60 3.12
N SER A 19 8.10 -20.39 3.73
CA SER A 19 8.52 -20.28 5.12
C SER A 19 9.57 -19.20 5.34
N GLY A 20 9.51 -18.11 4.56
CA GLY A 20 10.35 -16.94 4.73
C GLY A 20 9.68 -15.84 5.57
N PRO A 21 10.44 -14.83 6.00
CA PRO A 21 9.88 -13.66 6.66
C PRO A 21 8.94 -12.91 5.72
N GLU A 22 7.80 -12.47 6.27
CA GLU A 22 6.78 -11.73 5.52
C GLU A 22 6.52 -10.38 6.17
N PHE A 23 6.19 -9.39 5.35
CA PHE A 23 5.64 -8.12 5.83
C PHE A 23 4.13 -8.07 5.56
N LYS A 24 3.43 -7.25 6.33
CA LYS A 24 2.00 -7.00 6.17
C LYS A 24 1.74 -5.52 5.94
N VAL A 25 0.77 -5.24 5.09
CA VAL A 25 0.23 -3.89 4.88
C VAL A 25 -1.27 -3.98 5.09
N GLU A 26 -1.76 -3.33 6.11
CA GLU A 26 -3.17 -3.39 6.50
C GLU A 26 -3.72 -2.03 6.88
N GLY A 27 -5.01 -1.91 7.02
CA GLY A 27 -5.64 -0.69 7.50
C GLY A 27 -7.05 -0.49 6.97
N GLU A 28 -7.45 0.77 6.87
CA GLU A 28 -8.80 1.16 6.47
C GLU A 28 -8.77 2.38 5.54
N ILE A 29 -9.54 2.29 4.46
CA ILE A 29 -9.73 3.41 3.53
C ILE A 29 -11.22 3.73 3.51
N SER A 30 -11.58 4.86 4.10
CA SER A 30 -12.97 5.30 4.16
C SER A 30 -13.41 5.96 2.86
N GLY A 31 -14.68 5.77 2.50
CA GLY A 31 -15.27 6.40 1.31
C GLY A 31 -14.85 5.80 -0.03
N ALA A 32 -14.27 4.59 -0.05
CA ALA A 32 -13.79 3.93 -1.25
C ALA A 32 -14.52 2.61 -1.54
N ASP A 33 -15.77 2.46 -1.09
CA ASP A 33 -16.56 1.26 -1.32
C ASP A 33 -16.67 0.92 -2.82
N GLY A 34 -16.39 -0.34 -3.14
CA GLY A 34 -16.40 -0.86 -4.51
C GLY A 34 -15.15 -0.53 -5.34
N LYS A 35 -14.20 0.24 -4.83
CA LYS A 35 -12.95 0.56 -5.53
C LYS A 35 -11.89 -0.52 -5.33
N MET A 36 -10.99 -0.62 -6.29
CA MET A 36 -9.85 -1.53 -6.21
C MET A 36 -8.66 -0.82 -5.54
N LEU A 37 -8.12 -1.46 -4.51
CA LEU A 37 -6.86 -1.08 -3.89
C LEU A 37 -5.76 -2.01 -4.40
N TYR A 38 -4.68 -1.43 -4.88
CA TYR A 38 -3.51 -2.15 -5.37
C TYR A 38 -2.32 -1.96 -4.44
N LEU A 39 -1.61 -3.05 -4.17
CA LEU A 39 -0.26 -3.04 -3.62
C LEU A 39 0.72 -3.22 -4.78
N GLU A 40 1.64 -2.28 -4.93
CA GLU A 40 2.59 -2.26 -6.03
C GLU A 40 4.02 -2.06 -5.50
N ALA A 41 5.00 -2.68 -6.14
CA ALA A 41 6.42 -2.41 -5.89
C ALA A 41 6.95 -1.36 -6.87
N SER A 42 7.77 -0.45 -6.37
CA SER A 42 8.48 0.54 -7.19
C SER A 42 9.88 0.01 -7.49
N ALA A 43 10.02 -0.73 -8.59
CA ALA A 43 11.29 -1.30 -9.05
C ALA A 43 12.03 -0.35 -10.00
N LEU A 44 13.30 -0.63 -10.26
CA LEU A 44 14.10 0.13 -11.23
C LEU A 44 13.51 0.14 -12.65
N GLU A 45 12.86 -0.95 -13.01
CA GLU A 45 12.23 -1.15 -14.31
C GLU A 45 10.82 -0.57 -14.43
N GLY A 46 10.28 -0.06 -13.32
CA GLY A 46 8.94 0.51 -13.26
C GLY A 46 8.10 -0.02 -12.09
N ILE A 47 6.81 0.20 -12.19
CA ILE A 47 5.85 -0.22 -11.17
C ILE A 47 5.35 -1.63 -11.46
N VAL A 48 5.47 -2.51 -10.46
CA VAL A 48 5.05 -3.91 -10.55
C VAL A 48 3.87 -4.14 -9.61
N PRO A 49 2.68 -4.52 -10.11
CA PRO A 49 1.57 -4.93 -9.27
C PRO A 49 1.90 -6.23 -8.52
N LEU A 50 1.66 -6.24 -7.21
CA LEU A 50 1.89 -7.41 -6.36
C LEU A 50 0.59 -8.08 -5.93
N ASP A 51 -0.41 -7.29 -5.55
CA ASP A 51 -1.69 -7.77 -5.06
C ASP A 51 -2.77 -6.69 -5.23
N SER A 52 -4.02 -7.09 -5.10
CA SER A 52 -5.15 -6.18 -5.14
C SER A 52 -6.33 -6.70 -4.32
N VAL A 53 -7.18 -5.79 -3.87
CA VAL A 53 -8.41 -6.11 -3.17
C VAL A 53 -9.49 -5.11 -3.54
N LYS A 54 -10.73 -5.59 -3.70
CA LYS A 54 -11.90 -4.73 -3.83
C LYS A 54 -12.35 -4.30 -2.44
N LEU A 55 -12.32 -3.00 -2.18
CA LEU A 55 -12.72 -2.43 -0.90
C LEU A 55 -14.24 -2.57 -0.71
N LYS A 56 -14.63 -2.93 0.52
CA LYS A 56 -16.02 -3.00 0.95
C LYS A 56 -16.41 -1.72 1.70
N SER A 57 -17.63 -1.67 2.19
CA SER A 57 -18.16 -0.50 2.93
C SER A 57 -17.39 -0.18 4.21
N ASP A 58 -16.77 -1.18 4.87
CA ASP A 58 -15.90 -0.99 6.03
C ASP A 58 -14.51 -0.44 5.68
N GLY A 59 -14.12 -0.50 4.40
CA GLY A 59 -12.85 -0.01 3.89
C GLY A 59 -11.62 -0.77 4.36
N THR A 60 -11.76 -1.87 5.11
CA THR A 60 -10.63 -2.63 5.64
C THR A 60 -9.93 -3.42 4.55
N PHE A 61 -8.61 -3.51 4.67
CA PHE A 61 -7.77 -4.31 3.78
C PHE A 61 -6.59 -4.92 4.52
N ALA A 62 -6.03 -5.99 3.98
CA ALA A 62 -4.80 -6.61 4.44
C ALA A 62 -4.08 -7.27 3.26
N PHE A 63 -2.81 -6.95 3.10
CA PHE A 63 -1.89 -7.61 2.17
C PHE A 63 -0.76 -8.27 2.94
N LYS A 64 -0.23 -9.35 2.39
CA LYS A 64 0.90 -10.09 2.93
C LYS A 64 1.84 -10.45 1.79
N GLN A 65 3.11 -10.14 1.94
CA GLN A 65 4.13 -10.39 0.92
C GLN A 65 5.44 -10.86 1.58
N ALA A 66 6.25 -11.57 0.82
CA ALA A 66 7.61 -11.92 1.26
C ALA A 66 8.43 -10.65 1.50
N CYS A 67 9.23 -10.63 2.57
CA CYS A 67 10.14 -9.52 2.83
C CYS A 67 11.18 -9.38 1.72
N PRO A 68 11.49 -8.14 1.32
CA PRO A 68 12.60 -7.91 0.40
C PRO A 68 13.94 -8.22 1.06
N VAL A 69 14.94 -8.55 0.25
CA VAL A 69 16.32 -8.82 0.70
C VAL A 69 17.03 -7.54 1.18
N SER A 70 16.65 -6.42 0.61
CA SER A 70 17.14 -5.08 0.94
C SER A 70 15.96 -4.11 1.01
N PRO A 71 16.10 -2.94 1.63
CA PRO A 71 15.03 -1.95 1.67
C PRO A 71 14.49 -1.64 0.27
N GLU A 72 13.19 -1.78 0.10
CA GLU A 72 12.49 -1.51 -1.16
C GLU A 72 11.33 -0.55 -0.96
N PHE A 73 10.96 0.12 -2.06
CA PHE A 73 9.83 1.03 -2.09
C PHE A 73 8.59 0.36 -2.66
N TYR A 74 7.47 0.66 -2.02
CA TYR A 74 6.15 0.17 -2.39
C TYR A 74 5.17 1.33 -2.45
N ARG A 75 4.01 1.07 -3.01
CA ARG A 75 2.90 2.01 -2.98
C ARG A 75 1.55 1.33 -2.87
N LEU A 76 0.64 1.98 -2.18
CA LEU A 76 -0.80 1.71 -2.26
C LEU A 76 -1.41 2.65 -3.29
N ARG A 77 -2.25 2.12 -4.17
CA ARG A 77 -2.95 2.91 -5.19
C ARG A 77 -4.43 2.60 -5.24
N VAL A 78 -5.24 3.65 -5.23
CA VAL A 78 -6.68 3.62 -5.55
C VAL A 78 -6.93 4.66 -6.63
N ASP A 79 -7.44 4.24 -7.78
CA ASP A 79 -7.57 5.08 -8.99
C ASP A 79 -6.21 5.72 -9.36
N ASP A 80 -6.11 7.04 -9.39
CA ASP A 80 -4.89 7.82 -9.64
C ASP A 80 -4.17 8.29 -8.35
N LYS A 81 -4.70 7.94 -7.18
CA LYS A 81 -4.18 8.36 -5.86
C LYS A 81 -3.20 7.34 -5.32
N VAL A 82 -2.08 7.80 -4.78
CA VAL A 82 -0.96 6.97 -4.34
C VAL A 82 -0.47 7.36 -2.96
N ILE A 83 -0.14 6.35 -2.14
CA ILE A 83 0.66 6.47 -0.93
C ILE A 83 1.94 5.68 -1.13
N ASN A 84 3.10 6.32 -1.03
CA ASN A 84 4.40 5.68 -1.10
C ASN A 84 4.92 5.32 0.29
N PHE A 85 5.56 4.18 0.41
CA PHE A 85 6.16 3.69 1.65
C PHE A 85 7.37 2.79 1.38
N SER A 86 8.08 2.39 2.43
CA SER A 86 9.26 1.51 2.33
C SER A 86 9.16 0.37 3.33
N ILE A 87 9.64 -0.78 2.91
CA ILE A 87 9.77 -1.98 3.74
C ILE A 87 11.23 -2.42 3.73
N ASP A 88 11.77 -2.72 4.91
CA ASP A 88 13.12 -3.23 5.09
C ASP A 88 13.18 -4.53 5.90
N SER A 89 12.09 -4.93 6.52
CA SER A 89 12.03 -6.08 7.44
C SER A 89 10.63 -6.70 7.52
N ALA A 90 10.49 -7.73 8.35
CA ALA A 90 9.23 -8.37 8.66
C ALA A 90 8.38 -7.49 9.60
N GLU A 91 7.81 -6.43 9.07
CA GLU A 91 7.00 -5.46 9.80
C GLU A 91 5.53 -5.48 9.36
N THR A 92 4.67 -4.94 10.21
CA THR A 92 3.27 -4.69 9.88
C THR A 92 3.07 -3.18 9.81
N VAL A 93 2.80 -2.69 8.61
CA VAL A 93 2.55 -1.26 8.36
C VAL A 93 1.05 -1.04 8.27
N ARG A 94 0.53 -0.11 9.07
CA ARG A 94 -0.90 0.25 9.09
C ARG A 94 -1.12 1.60 8.47
N PHE A 95 -2.06 1.65 7.52
CA PHE A 95 -2.49 2.87 6.85
C PHE A 95 -3.97 3.11 7.09
N ASN A 96 -4.33 4.33 7.50
CA ASN A 96 -5.72 4.79 7.52
C ASN A 96 -5.81 6.05 6.69
N ALA A 97 -6.74 6.09 5.74
CA ALA A 97 -6.88 7.22 4.83
C ALA A 97 -8.32 7.43 4.41
N PRO A 98 -8.77 8.69 4.28
CA PRO A 98 -9.99 8.99 3.53
C PRO A 98 -9.68 8.91 2.03
N TYR A 99 -10.59 8.35 1.25
CA TYR A 99 -10.40 8.27 -0.20
C TYR A 99 -10.20 9.65 -0.86
N THR A 100 -10.94 10.66 -0.42
CA THR A 100 -10.89 12.02 -0.97
C THR A 100 -9.51 12.66 -0.86
N ASP A 101 -8.80 12.41 0.24
CA ASP A 101 -7.47 12.97 0.53
C ASP A 101 -6.44 11.85 0.76
N PHE A 102 -6.56 10.77 -0.02
CA PHE A 102 -5.80 9.55 0.13
C PHE A 102 -4.29 9.77 0.22
N SER A 103 -3.75 10.61 -0.64
CA SER A 103 -2.30 10.84 -0.73
C SER A 103 -1.75 11.87 0.27
N THR A 104 -2.60 12.57 1.01
CA THR A 104 -2.19 13.68 1.89
C THR A 104 -2.65 13.54 3.34
N ALA A 105 -3.87 13.04 3.56
CA ALA A 105 -4.48 12.94 4.89
C ALA A 105 -4.43 11.53 5.48
N TYR A 106 -3.51 10.69 5.01
CA TYR A 106 -3.35 9.35 5.57
C TYR A 106 -2.52 9.35 6.85
N THR A 107 -2.74 8.35 7.70
CA THR A 107 -1.85 8.02 8.82
C THR A 107 -1.07 6.75 8.48
N VAL A 108 0.14 6.63 9.01
CA VAL A 108 0.99 5.45 8.86
C VAL A 108 1.65 5.12 10.20
N GLU A 109 1.59 3.84 10.56
CA GLU A 109 2.15 3.29 11.79
C GLU A 109 2.86 1.97 11.52
N GLY A 110 3.79 1.58 12.40
CA GLY A 110 4.47 0.30 12.35
C GLY A 110 5.74 0.26 11.50
N SER A 111 6.11 1.37 10.84
CA SER A 111 7.34 1.50 10.07
C SER A 111 7.91 2.92 10.20
N ALA A 112 9.09 3.02 10.83
CA ALA A 112 9.77 4.30 11.00
C ALA A 112 10.18 4.93 9.64
N ASN A 113 10.58 4.12 8.69
CA ASN A 113 10.94 4.58 7.35
C ASN A 113 9.73 5.12 6.59
N SER A 114 8.60 4.44 6.69
CA SER A 114 7.35 4.89 6.05
C SER A 114 6.82 6.19 6.66
N VAL A 115 6.97 6.38 7.98
CA VAL A 115 6.65 7.65 8.64
C VAL A 115 7.52 8.79 8.09
N LYS A 116 8.83 8.57 7.95
CA LYS A 116 9.74 9.57 7.36
C LYS A 116 9.41 9.90 5.91
N ILE A 117 9.04 8.90 5.11
CA ILE A 117 8.60 9.11 3.72
C ILE A 117 7.38 10.01 3.67
N LYS A 118 6.39 9.77 4.53
CA LYS A 118 5.22 10.63 4.65
C LYS A 118 5.61 12.09 4.96
N GLU A 119 6.43 12.30 5.98
CA GLU A 119 6.89 13.63 6.38
C GLU A 119 7.59 14.37 5.24
N LEU A 120 8.50 13.68 4.55
CA LEU A 120 9.22 14.24 3.41
C LEU A 120 8.30 14.57 2.24
N THR A 121 7.35 13.70 1.94
CA THR A 121 6.37 13.91 0.86
C THR A 121 5.50 15.12 1.14
N LEU A 122 4.96 15.24 2.36
CA LEU A 122 4.13 16.37 2.73
C LEU A 122 4.92 17.69 2.72
N LYS A 123 6.16 17.66 3.19
CA LYS A 123 7.05 18.83 3.15
C LYS A 123 7.37 19.26 1.72
N GLN A 124 7.61 18.32 0.82
CA GLN A 124 7.85 18.58 -0.59
C GLN A 124 6.62 19.22 -1.25
N MET A 125 5.42 18.70 -0.99
CA MET A 125 4.17 19.27 -1.49
C MET A 125 3.95 20.71 -0.99
N GLN A 126 4.24 20.97 0.27
CA GLN A 126 4.14 22.30 0.86
C GLN A 126 5.12 23.29 0.22
N LEU A 127 6.36 22.87 -0.01
CA LEU A 127 7.36 23.69 -0.71
C LEU A 127 6.94 24.00 -2.14
N GLN A 128 6.40 23.04 -2.86
CA GLN A 128 5.89 23.19 -4.22
C GLN A 128 4.75 24.23 -4.27
N THR A 129 3.82 24.16 -3.32
CA THR A 129 2.72 25.12 -3.20
C THR A 129 3.24 26.54 -2.94
N ASN A 130 4.22 26.68 -2.06
CA ASN A 130 4.82 27.97 -1.74
C ASN A 130 5.57 28.58 -2.94
N VAL A 131 6.33 27.79 -3.69
CA VAL A 131 7.01 28.23 -4.91
C VAL A 131 6.02 28.70 -5.95
N ASN A 132 4.93 27.97 -6.16
CA ASN A 132 3.89 28.38 -7.09
C ASN A 132 3.20 29.68 -6.67
N ALA A 133 2.89 29.85 -5.37
CA ALA A 133 2.31 31.09 -4.83
C ALA A 133 3.22 32.32 -5.05
N VAL A 134 4.53 32.16 -4.80
CA VAL A 134 5.53 33.23 -5.03
C VAL A 134 5.64 33.56 -6.51
N SER A 135 5.62 32.57 -7.40
CA SER A 135 5.67 32.77 -8.86
C SER A 135 4.46 33.56 -9.37
N TYR A 136 3.26 33.27 -8.89
CA TYR A 136 2.05 34.00 -9.24
C TYR A 136 2.08 35.48 -8.73
N THR A 137 2.60 35.71 -7.55
CA THR A 137 2.72 37.05 -6.96
C THR A 137 3.73 37.88 -7.76
N HIS A 138 4.81 37.29 -8.24
CA HIS A 138 5.82 37.96 -9.05
C HIS A 138 5.30 38.33 -10.45
N LEU A 139 4.49 37.47 -11.07
CA LEU A 139 3.88 37.78 -12.39
C LEU A 139 2.82 38.87 -12.29
N ARG A 140 2.08 38.98 -11.18
CA ARG A 140 1.11 40.06 -10.95
C ARG A 140 1.76 41.43 -10.70
N ALA A 141 2.98 41.48 -10.17
CA ALA A 141 3.69 42.73 -9.90
C ALA A 141 4.29 43.40 -11.15
N HIS A 142 4.28 42.73 -12.31
CA HIS A 142 4.80 43.22 -13.58
C HIS A 142 3.71 43.62 -14.59
N GLU A 143 2.44 43.57 -14.24
CA GLU A 143 1.33 44.10 -15.06
C GLU A 143 1.06 45.58 -14.78
#